data_1155e6fde57ac22f2e8d4f9f5531db57
#
_entry.id   1155e6fde57ac22f2e8d4f9f5531db57
#
_cell.length_a   1.000
_cell.length_b   1.000
_cell.length_c   1.000
_cell.angle_alpha   90.00
_cell.angle_beta   90.00
_cell.angle_gamma   90.00
#
_symmetry.space_group_name_H-M   'P 1'
#
loop_
_entity.id
_entity.type
_entity.pdbx_description
1 polymer ?
#
loop_
_entity_poly.entity_id
_entity_poly.type
_entity_poly.pdbx_seq_one_letter_code
_entity_poly.pdbx_strand_id
1 'polypeptide(L)'
;MLRDLKQTDNVGGFDVRPGNFLLNGATTVSGGVNFTIHSVYAVECTLLLFRPYAKIPYARLRFPDSYKIGNTYSMLVFGLDEVDFEYAYSF
;
A
#
# COMPACT_ATOMS: atom_id res chain seq x y z
N MET A 1 21.00 12.43 5.70
CA MET A 1 20.82 12.32 4.25
C MET A 1 19.65 11.40 3.93
N LEU A 2 18.81 11.86 3.06
CA LEU A 2 17.72 11.02 2.61
C LEU A 2 18.24 10.04 1.56
N ARG A 3 17.75 8.82 1.65
CA ARG A 3 18.06 7.80 0.69
C ARG A 3 16.83 7.56 -0.17
N ASP A 4 17.02 7.52 -1.46
CA ASP A 4 15.94 7.15 -2.34
C ASP A 4 15.61 5.67 -2.14
N LEU A 5 14.35 5.41 -1.86
CA LEU A 5 13.88 4.05 -1.75
C LEU A 5 13.65 3.50 -3.16
N LYS A 6 14.09 2.27 -3.37
CA LYS A 6 13.95 1.66 -4.67
C LYS A 6 12.72 0.78 -4.71
N GLN A 7 12.04 0.84 -5.84
CA GLN A 7 11.01 -0.11 -6.18
C GLN A 7 11.59 -1.53 -6.21
N THR A 8 10.83 -2.50 -5.72
CA THR A 8 11.22 -3.90 -5.79
C THR A 8 10.26 -4.73 -6.63
N ASP A 9 9.02 -4.29 -6.77
CA ASP A 9 7.98 -5.03 -7.48
C ASP A 9 7.03 -4.07 -8.20
N ASN A 10 6.17 -4.63 -9.03
CA ASN A 10 5.05 -3.90 -9.63
C ASN A 10 3.79 -4.71 -9.35
N VAL A 11 2.79 -4.07 -8.76
CA VAL A 11 1.55 -4.71 -8.36
C VAL A 11 0.39 -3.83 -8.82
N GLY A 12 -0.56 -4.42 -9.56
CA GLY A 12 -1.74 -3.69 -10.00
C GLY A 12 -1.44 -2.47 -10.86
N GLY A 13 -0.28 -2.44 -11.53
CA GLY A 13 0.14 -1.32 -12.35
C GLY A 13 0.95 -0.26 -11.60
N PHE A 14 1.25 -0.46 -10.32
CA PHE A 14 2.01 0.48 -9.52
C PHE A 14 3.35 -0.12 -9.11
N ASP A 15 4.37 0.73 -9.07
CA ASP A 15 5.65 0.35 -8.51
C ASP A 15 5.53 0.34 -7.00
N VAL A 16 6.00 -0.72 -6.37
CA VAL A 16 5.86 -0.92 -4.93
C VAL A 16 7.14 -1.48 -4.32
N ARG A 17 7.17 -1.47 -2.99
CA ARG A 17 8.19 -2.17 -2.20
C ARG A 17 7.60 -2.49 -0.83
N PRO A 18 8.25 -3.37 -0.03
CA PRO A 18 7.81 -3.58 1.35
C PRO A 18 7.77 -2.26 2.10
N GLY A 19 6.71 -2.07 2.89
CA GLY A 19 6.52 -0.82 3.61
C GLY A 19 7.28 -0.78 4.93
N ASN A 20 7.12 0.35 5.61
CA ASN A 20 7.61 0.54 6.98
C ASN A 20 6.51 0.10 7.94
N PHE A 21 6.73 -1.02 8.64
CA PHE A 21 5.75 -1.63 9.53
C PHE A 21 5.46 -0.79 10.78
N LEU A 22 6.27 0.23 11.04
CA LEU A 22 6.06 1.14 12.17
C LEU A 22 5.08 2.27 11.86
N LEU A 23 4.74 2.47 10.59
CA LEU A 23 3.82 3.53 10.16
C LEU A 23 2.45 2.93 9.92
N ASN A 24 1.57 3.02 10.91
CA ASN A 24 0.20 2.48 10.81
C ASN A 24 -0.67 3.28 9.85
N GLY A 25 -1.57 2.59 9.17
CA GLY A 25 -2.51 3.22 8.26
C GLY A 25 -1.85 3.67 6.98
N ALA A 26 -2.36 4.75 6.39
CA ALA A 26 -1.82 5.35 5.18
C ALA A 26 -1.00 6.57 5.56
N THR A 27 0.29 6.54 5.27
CA THR A 27 1.21 7.63 5.62
C THR A 27 1.93 8.09 4.37
N THR A 28 1.79 9.38 4.04
CA THR A 28 2.52 9.96 2.92
C THR A 28 3.99 10.05 3.26
N VAL A 29 4.82 9.56 2.36
CA VAL A 29 6.27 9.62 2.48
C VAL A 29 6.85 10.20 1.18
N SER A 30 8.15 10.41 1.15
CA SER A 30 8.78 10.92 -0.07
C SER A 30 8.61 9.91 -1.21
N GLY A 31 7.93 10.32 -2.27
CA GLY A 31 7.73 9.52 -3.49
C GLY A 31 6.55 8.59 -3.47
N GLY A 32 5.79 8.48 -2.35
CA GLY A 32 4.66 7.56 -2.33
C GLY A 32 3.86 7.61 -1.04
N VAL A 33 3.07 6.56 -0.83
CA VAL A 33 2.26 6.40 0.38
C VAL A 33 2.50 5.01 0.95
N ASN A 34 2.76 4.96 2.24
CA ASN A 34 2.99 3.73 2.98
C ASN A 34 1.68 3.25 3.58
N PHE A 35 1.27 2.03 3.25
CA PHE A 35 0.05 1.42 3.78
C PHE A 35 0.43 0.26 4.69
N THR A 36 -0.04 0.31 5.93
CA THR A 36 0.19 -0.76 6.91
C THR A 36 -1.11 -1.10 7.59
N ILE A 37 -1.49 -2.37 7.57
CA ILE A 37 -2.72 -2.86 8.18
C ILE A 37 -2.46 -4.18 8.91
N HIS A 38 -3.05 -4.30 10.09
CA HIS A 38 -2.97 -5.49 10.91
C HIS A 38 -4.28 -6.26 10.82
N SER A 39 -4.22 -7.56 10.57
CA SER A 39 -5.40 -8.40 10.54
C SER A 39 -5.06 -9.82 10.99
N VAL A 40 -5.65 -10.23 12.10
CA VAL A 40 -5.35 -11.52 12.74
C VAL A 40 -5.82 -12.70 11.88
N TYR A 41 -6.96 -12.54 11.21
CA TYR A 41 -7.58 -13.64 10.50
C TYR A 41 -7.37 -13.63 9.00
N ALA A 42 -6.75 -12.60 8.47
CA ALA A 42 -6.57 -12.51 7.03
C ALA A 42 -5.46 -13.44 6.57
N VAL A 43 -5.70 -14.16 5.48
CA VAL A 43 -4.67 -14.96 4.79
C VAL A 43 -4.09 -14.18 3.62
N GLU A 44 -4.81 -13.17 3.13
CA GLU A 44 -4.33 -12.25 2.11
C GLU A 44 -5.00 -10.90 2.31
N CYS A 45 -4.45 -9.88 1.68
CA CYS A 45 -4.97 -8.52 1.76
C CYS A 45 -4.76 -7.82 0.43
N THR A 46 -5.79 -7.10 -0.01
CA THR A 46 -5.73 -6.29 -1.24
C THR A 46 -6.05 -4.85 -0.89
N LEU A 47 -5.20 -3.94 -1.33
CA LEU A 47 -5.43 -2.51 -1.22
C LEU A 47 -6.32 -2.08 -2.40
N LEU A 48 -7.42 -1.41 -2.10
CA LEU A 48 -8.32 -0.86 -3.10
C LEU A 48 -8.12 0.65 -3.15
N LEU A 49 -7.88 1.19 -4.35
CA LEU A 49 -7.72 2.61 -4.55
C LEU A 49 -8.90 3.16 -5.34
N PHE A 50 -9.44 4.27 -4.86
CA PHE A 50 -10.61 4.92 -5.46
C PHE A 50 -10.26 6.35 -5.79
N ARG A 51 -10.81 6.85 -6.89
CA ARG A 51 -10.84 8.30 -7.10
C ARG A 51 -11.77 8.92 -6.06
N PRO A 52 -11.55 10.18 -5.67
CA PRO A 52 -12.41 10.82 -4.67
C PRO A 52 -13.90 10.67 -5.04
N TYR A 53 -14.69 10.25 -4.06
CA TYR A 53 -16.14 10.03 -4.16
C TYR A 53 -16.55 8.91 -5.11
N ALA A 54 -15.64 8.17 -5.69
CA ALA A 54 -15.99 7.03 -6.53
C ALA A 54 -16.36 5.83 -5.67
N LYS A 55 -17.23 4.96 -6.18
CA LYS A 55 -17.67 3.76 -5.48
C LYS A 55 -17.03 2.49 -6.00
N ILE A 56 -16.36 2.60 -7.15
CA ILE A 56 -15.66 1.47 -7.77
C ILE A 56 -14.19 1.78 -7.77
N PRO A 57 -13.35 0.86 -7.26
CA PRO A 57 -11.91 1.09 -7.25
C PRO A 57 -11.37 1.15 -8.68
N TYR A 58 -10.41 2.06 -8.90
CA TYR A 58 -9.71 2.11 -10.17
C TYR A 58 -8.45 1.25 -10.16
N ALA A 59 -8.03 0.77 -9.00
CA ALA A 59 -6.88 -0.12 -8.89
C ALA A 59 -7.06 -1.06 -7.70
N ARG A 60 -6.52 -2.27 -7.86
CA ARG A 60 -6.49 -3.29 -6.81
C ARG A 60 -5.05 -3.79 -6.72
N LEU A 61 -4.45 -3.65 -5.55
CA LEU A 61 -3.07 -4.02 -5.32
C LEU A 61 -3.03 -5.08 -4.21
N ARG A 62 -2.88 -6.34 -4.59
CA ARG A 62 -2.73 -7.40 -3.60
C ARG A 62 -1.35 -7.27 -2.97
N PHE A 63 -1.29 -7.26 -1.63
CA PHE A 63 -0.01 -7.27 -0.93
C PHE A 63 0.71 -8.58 -1.25
N PRO A 64 1.96 -8.51 -1.77
CA PRO A 64 2.74 -9.74 -1.94
C PRO A 64 2.91 -10.47 -0.60
N ASP A 65 2.98 -11.79 -0.65
CA ASP A 65 3.12 -12.58 0.58
C ASP A 65 4.36 -12.20 1.37
N SER A 66 5.44 -11.80 0.69
CA SER A 66 6.67 -11.36 1.34
C SER A 66 6.55 -10.00 2.03
N TYR A 67 5.44 -9.28 1.84
CA TYR A 67 5.20 -7.98 2.48
C TYR A 67 4.40 -8.13 3.78
N LYS A 68 4.24 -9.33 4.27
CA LYS A 68 3.54 -9.62 5.50
C LYS A 68 4.52 -10.12 6.54
N ILE A 69 4.45 -9.57 7.75
CA ILE A 69 5.22 -10.04 8.91
C ILE A 69 4.21 -10.31 10.02
N GLY A 70 4.13 -11.58 10.46
CA GLY A 70 3.09 -11.98 11.41
C GLY A 70 1.71 -11.71 10.83
N ASN A 71 0.92 -10.87 11.51
CA ASN A 71 -0.41 -10.49 11.06
C ASN A 71 -0.46 -9.08 10.46
N THR A 72 0.67 -8.51 10.12
CA THR A 72 0.76 -7.14 9.63
C THR A 72 1.23 -7.13 8.19
N TYR A 73 0.47 -6.43 7.34
CA TYR A 73 0.81 -6.20 5.94
C TYR A 73 1.31 -4.79 5.79
N SER A 74 2.38 -4.60 5.02
CA SER A 74 2.90 -3.25 4.79
C SER A 74 3.46 -3.12 3.38
N MET A 75 3.07 -2.06 2.69
CA MET A 75 3.48 -1.82 1.31
C MET A 75 3.60 -0.33 1.06
N LEU A 76 4.72 0.08 0.47
CA LEU A 76 4.91 1.43 -0.01
C LEU A 76 4.53 1.45 -1.49
N VAL A 77 3.58 2.30 -1.84
CA VAL A 77 3.11 2.46 -3.22
C VAL A 77 3.63 3.78 -3.76
N PHE A 78 4.46 3.71 -4.78
CA PHE A 78 5.05 4.91 -5.37
C PHE A 78 4.03 5.65 -6.24
N GLY A 79 4.17 6.98 -6.30
CA GLY A 79 3.37 7.82 -7.18
C GLY A 79 2.05 8.31 -6.61
N LEU A 80 1.66 7.88 -5.40
CA LEU A 80 0.41 8.30 -4.80
C LEU A 80 0.51 9.57 -3.95
N ASP A 81 1.71 10.03 -3.66
CA ASP A 81 1.93 11.18 -2.78
C ASP A 81 1.49 12.50 -3.40
N GLU A 82 1.26 12.55 -4.71
CA GLU A 82 0.88 13.77 -5.41
C GLU A 82 -0.50 13.69 -6.05
N VAL A 83 -1.31 12.70 -5.70
CA VAL A 83 -2.67 12.55 -6.24
C VAL A 83 -3.68 12.39 -5.11
N ASP A 84 -4.90 12.83 -5.36
CA ASP A 84 -6.00 12.62 -4.42
C ASP A 84 -6.57 11.24 -4.64
N PHE A 85 -6.77 10.50 -3.56
CA PHE A 85 -7.35 9.17 -3.61
C PHE A 85 -8.04 8.83 -2.30
N GLU A 86 -8.90 7.83 -2.35
CA GLU A 86 -9.45 7.17 -1.18
C GLU A 86 -9.03 5.71 -1.24
N TYR A 87 -9.05 5.03 -0.10
CA TYR A 87 -8.58 3.65 -0.07
C TYR A 87 -9.42 2.81 0.89
N ALA A 88 -9.38 1.49 0.65
CA ALA A 88 -9.95 0.50 1.55
C ALA A 88 -9.12 -0.78 1.43
N TYR A 89 -9.35 -1.71 2.34
CA TYR A 89 -8.70 -3.02 2.28
C TYR A 89 -9.76 -4.09 2.08
N SER A 90 -9.40 -5.10 1.30
CA SER A 90 -10.21 -6.30 1.11
C SER A 90 -9.39 -7.49 1.58
N PHE A 91 -10.01 -8.34 2.38
CA PHE A 91 -9.35 -9.53 2.94
C PHE A 91 -9.93 -10.82 2.38
#